data_85c8cbc916f5946c5f170881f8e89159
#
_entry.id   85c8cbc916f5946c5f170881f8e89159
#
_cell.length_a   1.000
_cell.length_b   1.000
_cell.length_c   1.000
_cell.angle_alpha   90.00
_cell.angle_beta   90.00
_cell.angle_gamma   90.00
#
_symmetry.space_group_name_H-M   'P 1'
#
loop_
_entity.id
_entity.type
_entity.pdbx_description
1 polymer ?
#
loop_
_entity_poly.entity_id
_entity_poly.type
_entity_poly.pdbx_seq_one_letter_code
_entity_poly.pdbx_strand_id
1 'polypeptide(L)'
;MPSNELLCNPHKGFSSFQRFRGDRLNFDTPDLDWAVERGWMMEEIPEGELFCGKYGVGYPDPTLCYFRIPWNMLEPEHGRYDFTYLDFVLEEATRRGQKAILRFPPNANRPGPLELPQWFVDAVKMPPREIKDGRTPLVPLYFDSYSNFIRAVAAHIDGDPRVSLVDMALVSAWGEGAQSDMLTEAQWKQLVDAYVYGF
;
A
#
# COMPACT_ATOMS: atom_id res chain seq x y z
N MET A 1 -11.08 -17.17 -36.60
CA MET A 1 -11.86 -16.00 -36.19
C MET A 1 -11.07 -15.33 -35.10
N PRO A 2 -10.84 -14.00 -35.14
CA PRO A 2 -10.22 -13.37 -33.99
C PRO A 2 -11.17 -13.51 -32.81
N SER A 3 -10.70 -14.06 -31.69
CA SER A 3 -11.49 -14.12 -30.47
C SER A 3 -11.65 -12.67 -29.98
N ASN A 4 -12.88 -12.29 -29.68
CA ASN A 4 -13.17 -11.02 -28.99
C ASN A 4 -12.87 -11.10 -27.49
N GLU A 5 -12.18 -12.14 -27.05
CA GLU A 5 -11.72 -12.27 -25.67
C GLU A 5 -10.57 -11.29 -25.46
N LEU A 6 -10.77 -10.37 -24.55
CA LEU A 6 -9.70 -9.54 -24.00
C LEU A 6 -8.62 -10.48 -23.46
N LEU A 7 -7.47 -10.50 -24.12
CA LEU A 7 -6.29 -11.19 -23.61
C LEU A 7 -5.84 -10.45 -22.32
N CYS A 8 -6.37 -10.89 -21.21
CA CYS A 8 -5.90 -10.43 -19.89
C CYS A 8 -4.49 -10.96 -19.66
N ASN A 9 -3.49 -10.17 -20.05
CA ASN A 9 -2.13 -10.44 -19.64
C ASN A 9 -2.00 -9.97 -18.17
N PRO A 10 -1.78 -10.88 -17.21
CA PRO A 10 -1.82 -10.54 -15.78
C PRO A 10 -0.74 -9.56 -15.34
N HIS A 11 0.24 -9.26 -16.17
CA HIS A 11 1.33 -8.32 -15.88
C HIS A 11 1.38 -7.15 -16.85
N LYS A 12 0.38 -6.99 -17.72
CA LYS A 12 0.26 -5.90 -18.67
C LYS A 12 -1.18 -5.45 -18.75
N GLY A 13 -1.39 -4.15 -18.79
CA GLY A 13 -2.71 -3.57 -18.87
C GLY A 13 -2.81 -2.26 -18.12
N PHE A 14 -4.03 -1.81 -17.92
CA PHE A 14 -4.31 -0.62 -17.12
C PHE A 14 -4.36 -0.99 -15.64
N SER A 15 -3.81 -0.10 -14.82
CA SER A 15 -3.88 -0.19 -13.36
C SER A 15 -4.83 0.86 -12.82
N SER A 16 -5.73 0.47 -11.93
CA SER A 16 -6.43 1.41 -11.07
C SER A 16 -5.50 1.83 -9.91
N PHE A 17 -5.70 3.05 -9.39
CA PHE A 17 -4.90 3.56 -8.28
C PHE A 17 -5.77 3.76 -7.04
N GLN A 18 -5.40 3.08 -5.93
CA GLN A 18 -6.13 3.07 -4.65
C GLN A 18 -7.61 2.66 -4.83
N ARG A 19 -7.88 1.83 -5.80
CA ARG A 19 -9.24 1.36 -6.16
C ARG A 19 -9.12 0.04 -6.89
N PHE A 20 -10.20 -0.72 -6.87
CA PHE A 20 -10.36 -1.88 -7.72
C PHE A 20 -10.93 -1.48 -9.10
N ARG A 21 -11.38 -2.45 -9.86
CA ARG A 21 -11.92 -2.33 -11.21
C ARG A 21 -13.17 -1.45 -11.28
N GLY A 22 -13.00 -0.14 -11.17
CA GLY A 22 -14.08 0.83 -11.33
C GLY A 22 -15.26 0.70 -10.36
N ASP A 23 -15.25 -0.31 -9.54
CA ASP A 23 -16.24 -0.50 -8.52
C ASP A 23 -16.03 0.52 -7.41
N ARG A 24 -17.11 1.01 -6.84
CA ARG A 24 -17.08 1.43 -5.46
C ARG A 24 -16.36 0.32 -4.70
N LEU A 25 -15.45 0.68 -3.85
CA LEU A 25 -15.17 -0.19 -2.74
C LEU A 25 -16.50 -0.34 -2.03
N ASN A 26 -17.00 -1.55 -2.13
CA ASN A 26 -18.33 -1.79 -1.65
C ASN A 26 -18.25 -1.84 -0.14
N PHE A 27 -18.57 -0.71 0.51
CA PHE A 27 -18.75 -0.62 1.95
C PHE A 27 -19.92 -1.51 2.47
N ASP A 28 -20.64 -2.16 1.55
CA ASP A 28 -21.66 -3.17 1.89
C ASP A 28 -21.04 -4.50 2.36
N THR A 29 -19.71 -4.65 2.37
CA THR A 29 -19.08 -5.76 3.06
C THR A 29 -18.92 -5.40 4.54
N PRO A 30 -19.57 -6.13 5.46
CA PRO A 30 -19.58 -5.82 6.89
C PRO A 30 -18.18 -5.77 7.53
N ASP A 31 -17.17 -6.24 6.84
CA ASP A 31 -15.80 -6.31 7.33
C ASP A 31 -14.98 -5.03 7.15
N LEU A 32 -15.56 -3.96 6.55
CA LEU A 32 -14.87 -2.68 6.37
C LEU A 32 -15.15 -1.64 7.46
N ASP A 33 -16.13 -1.87 8.33
CA ASP A 33 -16.42 -0.96 9.43
C ASP A 33 -15.19 -0.70 10.30
N TRP A 34 -14.38 -1.70 10.50
CA TRP A 34 -13.11 -1.57 11.21
C TRP A 34 -12.10 -0.65 10.53
N ALA A 35 -12.07 -0.57 9.19
CA ALA A 35 -11.21 0.34 8.44
C ALA A 35 -11.73 1.78 8.55
N VAL A 36 -13.04 1.95 8.51
CA VAL A 36 -13.72 3.24 8.73
C VAL A 36 -13.48 3.73 10.16
N GLU A 37 -13.65 2.88 11.16
CA GLU A 37 -13.42 3.20 12.58
C GLU A 37 -11.97 3.61 12.86
N ARG A 38 -11.00 3.05 12.12
CA ARG A 38 -9.58 3.40 12.21
C ARG A 38 -9.20 4.62 11.38
N GLY A 39 -10.16 5.27 10.71
CA GLY A 39 -9.92 6.44 9.87
C GLY A 39 -9.21 6.10 8.55
N TRP A 40 -9.20 4.85 8.14
CA TRP A 40 -8.63 4.39 6.87
C TRP A 40 -9.67 4.45 5.75
N MET A 41 -10.41 5.52 5.73
CA MET A 41 -11.44 5.72 4.73
C MET A 41 -10.84 5.78 3.33
N MET A 42 -11.34 4.91 2.50
CA MET A 42 -11.31 5.15 1.07
C MET A 42 -12.44 6.13 0.78
N GLU A 43 -12.13 7.26 0.16
CA GLU A 43 -13.13 8.27 -0.17
C GLU A 43 -14.34 7.65 -0.86
N GLU A 44 -15.54 7.92 -0.37
CA GLU A 44 -16.78 7.62 -1.09
C GLU A 44 -16.71 8.32 -2.45
N ILE A 45 -16.79 7.54 -3.51
CA ILE A 45 -17.02 8.11 -4.83
C ILE A 45 -18.52 8.35 -4.92
N PRO A 46 -18.97 9.60 -5.17
CA PRO A 46 -20.38 9.88 -5.33
C PRO A 46 -21.03 8.98 -6.39
N GLU A 47 -22.27 8.59 -6.15
CA GLU A 47 -23.03 7.77 -7.08
C GLU A 47 -23.09 8.44 -8.46
N GLY A 48 -22.69 7.74 -9.49
CA GLY A 48 -22.57 8.27 -10.85
C GLY A 48 -21.18 8.82 -11.24
N GLU A 49 -20.22 8.91 -10.30
CA GLU A 49 -18.83 9.27 -10.57
C GLU A 49 -17.87 8.08 -10.65
N LEU A 50 -18.40 6.88 -10.72
CA LEU A 50 -17.60 5.69 -10.98
C LEU A 50 -16.83 5.87 -12.29
N PHE A 51 -15.51 5.72 -12.21
CA PHE A 51 -14.63 5.92 -13.36
C PHE A 51 -15.08 5.13 -14.60
N CYS A 52 -15.61 3.93 -14.40
CA CYS A 52 -16.18 3.11 -15.46
C CYS A 52 -17.62 3.49 -15.82
N GLY A 53 -18.41 4.02 -14.89
CA GLY A 53 -19.81 4.42 -15.14
C GLY A 53 -19.93 5.73 -15.92
N LYS A 54 -19.08 6.71 -15.62
CA LYS A 54 -19.12 8.03 -16.27
C LYS A 54 -18.56 8.01 -17.69
N TYR A 55 -17.59 7.17 -17.98
CA TYR A 55 -16.92 7.12 -19.28
C TYR A 55 -17.35 5.95 -20.15
N GLY A 56 -18.25 5.13 -19.66
CA GLY A 56 -19.06 4.21 -20.45
C GLY A 56 -18.30 3.13 -21.21
N VAL A 57 -19.05 2.54 -22.08
CA VAL A 57 -18.68 1.46 -22.97
C VAL A 57 -17.46 1.83 -23.82
N GLY A 58 -16.36 1.10 -23.67
CA GLY A 58 -15.21 1.24 -24.58
C GLY A 58 -13.84 1.38 -23.90
N TYR A 59 -13.79 1.58 -22.60
CA TYR A 59 -12.52 1.54 -21.88
C TYR A 59 -12.20 0.10 -21.43
N PRO A 60 -10.96 -0.35 -21.65
CA PRO A 60 -10.57 -1.68 -21.19
C PRO A 60 -10.59 -1.73 -19.66
N ASP A 61 -11.10 -2.82 -19.12
CA ASP A 61 -11.07 -3.07 -17.69
C ASP A 61 -9.64 -3.13 -17.17
N PRO A 62 -9.32 -2.49 -16.03
CA PRO A 62 -8.01 -2.61 -15.44
C PRO A 62 -7.77 -4.05 -14.96
N THR A 63 -6.67 -4.64 -15.39
CA THR A 63 -6.22 -5.98 -14.98
C THR A 63 -5.31 -5.95 -13.76
N LEU A 64 -4.91 -4.76 -13.35
CA LEU A 64 -4.07 -4.49 -12.20
C LEU A 64 -4.76 -3.47 -11.29
N CYS A 65 -4.53 -3.59 -9.99
CA CYS A 65 -4.87 -2.57 -9.01
C CYS A 65 -3.63 -2.20 -8.21
N TYR A 66 -3.37 -0.90 -8.05
CA TYR A 66 -2.24 -0.40 -7.29
C TYR A 66 -2.73 0.12 -5.94
N PHE A 67 -2.19 -0.45 -4.86
CA PHE A 67 -2.51 -0.04 -3.49
C PHE A 67 -1.26 0.37 -2.72
N ARG A 68 -1.34 1.55 -2.11
CA ARG A 68 -0.42 2.00 -1.08
C ARG A 68 -1.04 1.64 0.27
N ILE A 69 -0.42 0.72 0.98
CA ILE A 69 -0.84 0.27 2.31
C ILE A 69 0.19 0.77 3.31
N PRO A 70 -0.13 1.79 4.13
CA PRO A 70 0.84 2.39 5.04
C PRO A 70 1.31 1.42 6.13
N TRP A 71 2.52 1.66 6.64
CA TRP A 71 3.14 0.83 7.67
C TRP A 71 2.28 0.67 8.92
N ASN A 72 1.68 1.77 9.42
CA ASN A 72 0.83 1.74 10.62
C ASN A 72 -0.39 0.83 10.51
N MET A 73 -0.84 0.54 9.29
CA MET A 73 -1.99 -0.34 9.08
C MET A 73 -1.66 -1.81 9.35
N LEU A 74 -0.40 -2.19 9.12
CA LEU A 74 0.01 -3.58 9.17
C LEU A 74 0.88 -3.93 10.38
N GLU A 75 1.34 -2.92 11.15
CA GLU A 75 2.09 -3.10 12.40
C GLU A 75 1.54 -2.18 13.49
N PRO A 76 0.36 -2.51 14.06
CA PRO A 76 -0.29 -1.70 15.08
C PRO A 76 0.50 -1.62 16.39
N GLU A 77 1.29 -2.63 16.71
CA GLU A 77 2.19 -2.70 17.85
C GLU A 77 3.56 -3.20 17.38
N HIS A 78 4.63 -2.80 18.06
CA HIS A 78 6.00 -3.16 17.65
C HIS A 78 6.20 -4.68 17.57
N GLY A 79 6.53 -5.16 16.37
CA GLY A 79 6.74 -6.59 16.08
C GLY A 79 5.46 -7.41 16.00
N ARG A 80 4.28 -6.80 16.11
CA ARG A 80 3.00 -7.46 15.92
C ARG A 80 2.38 -7.03 14.60
N TYR A 81 2.32 -7.96 13.66
CA TYR A 81 1.79 -7.70 12.32
C TYR A 81 0.35 -8.16 12.20
N ASP A 82 -0.47 -7.35 11.53
CA ASP A 82 -1.87 -7.64 11.20
C ASP A 82 -2.05 -7.47 9.69
N PHE A 83 -2.14 -8.55 8.96
CA PHE A 83 -2.26 -8.57 7.51
C PHE A 83 -3.71 -8.65 7.02
N THR A 84 -4.70 -8.53 7.91
CA THR A 84 -6.12 -8.65 7.57
C THR A 84 -6.52 -7.72 6.41
N TYR A 85 -6.05 -6.46 6.43
CA TYR A 85 -6.35 -5.52 5.35
C TYR A 85 -5.62 -5.88 4.04
N LEU A 86 -4.40 -6.35 4.12
CA LEU A 86 -3.64 -6.81 2.94
C LEU A 86 -4.33 -8.01 2.29
N ASP A 87 -4.73 -8.99 3.08
CA ASP A 87 -5.45 -10.17 2.59
C ASP A 87 -6.78 -9.77 1.94
N PHE A 88 -7.53 -8.87 2.57
CA PHE A 88 -8.76 -8.32 1.99
C PHE A 88 -8.51 -7.68 0.61
N VAL A 89 -7.46 -6.85 0.47
CA VAL A 89 -7.11 -6.24 -0.83
C VAL A 89 -6.82 -7.31 -1.88
N LEU A 90 -6.09 -8.36 -1.53
CA LEU A 90 -5.73 -9.45 -2.44
C LEU A 90 -6.97 -10.29 -2.85
N GLU A 91 -7.86 -10.57 -1.92
CA GLU A 91 -9.11 -11.29 -2.18
C GLU A 91 -10.03 -10.49 -3.09
N GLU A 92 -10.24 -9.21 -2.80
CA GLU A 92 -11.09 -8.33 -3.59
C GLU A 92 -10.52 -8.08 -5.00
N ALA A 93 -9.20 -7.94 -5.15
CA ALA A 93 -8.55 -7.87 -6.45
C ALA A 93 -8.82 -9.14 -7.25
N THR A 94 -8.62 -10.31 -6.64
CA THR A 94 -8.84 -11.62 -7.27
C THR A 94 -10.29 -11.80 -7.70
N ARG A 95 -11.26 -11.44 -6.85
CA ARG A 95 -12.68 -11.51 -7.16
C ARG A 95 -13.06 -10.69 -8.39
N ARG A 96 -12.29 -9.62 -8.67
CA ARG A 96 -12.49 -8.75 -9.86
C ARG A 96 -11.59 -9.11 -11.05
N GLY A 97 -10.86 -10.21 -10.97
CA GLY A 97 -9.93 -10.63 -12.03
C GLY A 97 -8.68 -9.75 -12.16
N GLN A 98 -8.32 -9.05 -11.08
CA GLN A 98 -7.13 -8.20 -11.03
C GLN A 98 -6.01 -8.86 -10.24
N LYS A 99 -4.76 -8.42 -10.50
CA LYS A 99 -3.62 -8.66 -9.63
C LYS A 99 -3.20 -7.36 -8.94
N ALA A 100 -2.70 -7.46 -7.73
CA ALA A 100 -2.29 -6.32 -6.96
C ALA A 100 -0.85 -5.91 -7.26
N ILE A 101 -0.65 -4.59 -7.38
CA ILE A 101 0.63 -3.92 -7.23
C ILE A 101 0.60 -3.27 -5.85
N LEU A 102 1.56 -3.57 -5.01
CA LEU A 102 1.57 -3.15 -3.62
C LEU A 102 2.73 -2.22 -3.31
N ARG A 103 2.49 -1.20 -2.52
CA ARG A 103 3.52 -0.33 -1.97
C ARG A 103 3.22 -0.09 -0.49
N PHE A 104 4.26 -0.13 0.33
CA PHE A 104 4.16 0.02 1.78
C PHE A 104 4.88 1.30 2.23
N PRO A 105 4.28 2.49 2.05
CA PRO A 105 4.96 3.73 2.42
C PRO A 105 5.15 3.83 3.94
N PRO A 106 6.34 4.30 4.40
CA PRO A 106 6.58 4.49 5.83
C PRO A 106 5.80 5.68 6.39
N ASN A 107 5.56 6.70 5.59
CA ASN A 107 4.86 7.92 5.99
C ASN A 107 4.17 8.58 4.79
N ALA A 108 3.28 9.54 5.07
CA ALA A 108 2.67 10.39 4.05
C ALA A 108 2.61 11.84 4.52
N ASN A 109 2.60 12.74 3.53
CA ASN A 109 2.41 14.16 3.73
C ASN A 109 0.96 14.53 3.39
N ARG A 110 0.03 14.23 4.30
CA ARG A 110 -1.37 14.58 4.12
C ARG A 110 -2.05 14.85 5.48
N PRO A 111 -3.14 15.63 5.48
CA PRO A 111 -4.01 15.71 6.66
C PRO A 111 -4.62 14.33 6.94
N GLY A 112 -4.58 13.91 8.20
CA GLY A 112 -5.19 12.65 8.60
C GLY A 112 -4.36 11.87 9.61
N PRO A 113 -4.72 10.62 9.88
CA PRO A 113 -3.95 9.77 10.77
C PRO A 113 -2.55 9.54 10.21
N LEU A 114 -1.58 9.47 11.12
CA LEU A 114 -0.19 9.22 10.78
C LEU A 114 -0.05 7.85 10.11
N GLU A 115 0.78 7.77 9.09
CA GLU A 115 1.11 6.51 8.45
C GLU A 115 2.27 5.78 9.14
N LEU A 116 3.04 6.49 9.97
CA LEU A 116 3.97 5.89 10.91
C LEU A 116 3.18 5.23 12.06
N PRO A 117 3.57 4.03 12.49
CA PRO A 117 2.96 3.38 13.66
C PRO A 117 3.05 4.27 14.90
N GLN A 118 1.98 4.34 15.70
CA GLN A 118 1.95 5.20 16.89
C GLN A 118 3.04 4.79 17.89
N TRP A 119 3.26 3.48 18.08
CA TRP A 119 4.33 2.97 18.94
C TRP A 119 5.72 3.50 18.54
N PHE A 120 5.96 3.66 17.21
CA PHE A 120 7.22 4.17 16.70
C PHE A 120 7.34 5.68 16.96
N VAL A 121 6.28 6.44 16.70
CA VAL A 121 6.23 7.89 16.99
C VAL A 121 6.53 8.16 18.47
N ASP A 122 5.93 7.38 19.36
CA ASP A 122 6.12 7.50 20.80
C ASP A 122 7.55 7.16 21.22
N ALA A 123 8.14 6.13 20.60
CA ALA A 123 9.51 5.71 20.90
C ALA A 123 10.57 6.75 20.47
N VAL A 124 10.39 7.36 19.30
CA VAL A 124 11.35 8.35 18.75
C VAL A 124 11.09 9.76 19.26
N LYS A 125 9.93 10.02 19.90
CA LYS A 125 9.50 11.34 20.40
C LYS A 125 9.58 12.42 19.31
N MET A 126 9.17 12.07 18.11
CA MET A 126 9.22 12.95 16.95
C MET A 126 8.28 14.15 17.14
N PRO A 127 8.72 15.36 16.85
CA PRO A 127 7.85 16.54 16.91
C PRO A 127 6.66 16.41 15.94
N PRO A 128 5.44 16.75 16.35
CA PRO A 128 4.24 16.64 15.51
C PRO A 128 4.36 17.36 14.17
N ARG A 129 5.12 18.45 14.10
CA ARG A 129 5.35 19.19 12.86
C ARG A 129 6.10 18.35 11.83
N GLU A 130 7.16 17.67 12.23
CA GLU A 130 7.98 16.86 11.33
C GLU A 130 7.20 15.65 10.79
N ILE A 131 6.33 15.10 11.61
CA ILE A 131 5.43 14.02 11.21
C ILE A 131 4.49 14.51 10.10
N LYS A 132 3.88 15.68 10.28
CA LYS A 132 2.97 16.29 9.28
C LYS A 132 3.65 16.65 7.98
N ASP A 133 4.95 16.97 8.01
CA ASP A 133 5.74 17.24 6.81
C ASP A 133 6.13 15.96 6.04
N GLY A 134 5.65 14.80 6.47
CA GLY A 134 5.91 13.51 5.82
C GLY A 134 7.34 13.01 5.98
N ARG A 135 8.10 13.57 6.93
CA ARG A 135 9.47 13.15 7.18
C ARG A 135 9.52 11.81 7.90
N THR A 136 10.47 11.00 7.51
CA THR A 136 10.83 9.77 8.20
C THR A 136 11.98 10.05 9.17
N PRO A 137 11.85 9.70 10.46
CA PRO A 137 12.96 9.82 11.40
C PRO A 137 14.06 8.82 11.03
N LEU A 138 15.22 9.32 10.59
CA LEU A 138 16.35 8.50 10.16
C LEU A 138 17.19 8.06 11.38
N VAL A 139 16.58 7.30 12.27
CA VAL A 139 17.19 6.76 13.50
C VAL A 139 17.38 5.24 13.38
N PRO A 140 18.30 4.60 14.14
CA PRO A 140 18.52 3.15 14.06
C PRO A 140 17.22 2.35 14.20
N LEU A 141 16.34 2.73 15.12
CA LEU A 141 15.05 2.07 15.31
C LEU A 141 14.20 2.05 14.03
N TYR A 142 14.25 3.11 13.20
CA TYR A 142 13.54 3.12 11.92
C TYR A 142 14.06 2.03 10.99
N PHE A 143 15.36 2.01 10.76
CA PHE A 143 15.96 1.07 9.81
C PHE A 143 15.73 -0.38 10.22
N ASP A 144 15.84 -0.68 11.49
CA ASP A 144 15.63 -2.04 12.01
C ASP A 144 14.16 -2.44 11.93
N SER A 145 13.27 -1.60 12.44
CA SER A 145 11.84 -1.93 12.50
C SER A 145 11.20 -1.97 11.12
N TYR A 146 11.48 -0.97 10.27
CA TYR A 146 10.91 -0.95 8.93
C TYR A 146 11.45 -2.09 8.04
N SER A 147 12.73 -2.43 8.16
CA SER A 147 13.30 -3.60 7.47
C SER A 147 12.66 -4.91 7.93
N ASN A 148 12.40 -5.04 9.24
CA ASN A 148 11.72 -6.22 9.78
C ASN A 148 10.26 -6.29 9.32
N PHE A 149 9.57 -5.15 9.29
CA PHE A 149 8.23 -5.04 8.74
C PHE A 149 8.18 -5.52 7.28
N ILE A 150 9.07 -5.04 6.42
CA ILE A 150 9.13 -5.46 5.01
C ILE A 150 9.40 -6.96 4.88
N ARG A 151 10.30 -7.52 5.69
CA ARG A 151 10.55 -8.98 5.71
C ARG A 151 9.32 -9.76 6.17
N ALA A 152 8.56 -9.23 7.14
CA ALA A 152 7.33 -9.87 7.59
C ALA A 152 6.24 -9.85 6.51
N VAL A 153 6.10 -8.72 5.79
CA VAL A 153 5.23 -8.62 4.62
C VAL A 153 5.66 -9.64 3.56
N ALA A 154 6.95 -9.70 3.23
CA ALA A 154 7.47 -10.64 2.27
C ALA A 154 7.18 -12.09 2.67
N ALA A 155 7.44 -12.47 3.93
CA ALA A 155 7.13 -13.80 4.43
C ALA A 155 5.64 -14.16 4.32
N HIS A 156 4.76 -13.16 4.26
CA HIS A 156 3.31 -13.35 4.12
C HIS A 156 2.86 -13.50 2.66
N ILE A 157 3.47 -12.75 1.73
CA ILE A 157 2.97 -12.68 0.34
C ILE A 157 3.99 -13.06 -0.74
N ASP A 158 5.22 -13.46 -0.40
CA ASP A 158 6.17 -13.92 -1.42
C ASP A 158 5.66 -15.16 -2.12
N GLY A 159 5.75 -15.16 -3.45
CA GLY A 159 5.20 -16.21 -4.30
C GLY A 159 3.68 -16.24 -4.42
N ASP A 160 2.94 -15.31 -3.80
CA ASP A 160 1.48 -15.23 -3.94
C ASP A 160 1.09 -14.84 -5.38
N PRO A 161 0.35 -15.69 -6.11
CA PRO A 161 -0.03 -15.44 -7.49
C PRO A 161 -0.97 -14.23 -7.67
N ARG A 162 -1.58 -13.73 -6.59
CA ARG A 162 -2.44 -12.54 -6.57
C ARG A 162 -1.63 -11.24 -6.63
N VAL A 163 -0.34 -11.30 -6.27
CA VAL A 163 0.58 -10.17 -6.32
C VAL A 163 1.29 -10.12 -7.67
N SER A 164 1.27 -8.96 -8.32
CA SER A 164 1.99 -8.73 -9.58
C SER A 164 3.39 -8.23 -9.34
N LEU A 165 3.53 -7.24 -8.45
CA LEU A 165 4.81 -6.70 -8.01
C LEU A 165 4.66 -5.95 -6.69
N VAL A 166 5.78 -5.76 -6.02
CA VAL A 166 5.91 -4.87 -4.87
C VAL A 166 6.79 -3.68 -5.27
N ASP A 167 6.25 -2.48 -5.13
CA ASP A 167 6.93 -1.22 -5.42
C ASP A 167 7.65 -0.73 -4.16
N MET A 168 8.97 -0.58 -4.23
CA MET A 168 9.78 -0.21 -3.08
C MET A 168 9.46 1.20 -2.57
N ALA A 169 9.26 1.32 -1.26
CA ALA A 169 9.13 2.56 -0.54
C ALA A 169 10.16 2.57 0.59
N LEU A 170 11.09 3.50 0.60
CA LEU A 170 12.22 3.45 1.52
C LEU A 170 12.14 4.51 2.62
N VAL A 171 11.95 5.77 2.25
CA VAL A 171 11.92 6.90 3.18
C VAL A 171 11.00 8.00 2.68
N SER A 172 10.59 8.88 3.59
CA SER A 172 9.79 10.08 3.40
C SER A 172 8.34 9.85 2.96
N ALA A 173 7.67 10.95 2.65
CA ALA A 173 6.28 10.96 2.20
C ALA A 173 6.08 10.02 1.01
N TRP A 174 5.09 9.16 1.11
CA TRP A 174 4.73 8.17 0.09
C TRP A 174 5.82 7.14 -0.23
N GLY A 175 6.97 7.19 0.48
CA GLY A 175 8.15 6.39 0.18
C GLY A 175 8.85 6.81 -1.13
N GLU A 176 8.64 8.03 -1.60
CA GLU A 176 9.14 8.53 -2.90
C GLU A 176 10.58 9.08 -2.82
N GLY A 177 11.24 8.91 -1.69
CA GLY A 177 12.68 9.12 -1.56
C GLY A 177 13.13 10.57 -1.37
N ALA A 178 12.25 11.51 -0.92
CA ALA A 178 12.62 12.90 -0.72
C ALA A 178 13.74 13.14 0.32
N GLN A 179 14.07 12.14 1.16
CA GLN A 179 15.17 12.17 2.14
C GLN A 179 16.30 11.19 1.78
N SER A 180 16.30 10.66 0.58
CA SER A 180 17.24 9.60 0.21
C SER A 180 18.69 10.07 0.15
N ASP A 181 18.92 11.34 -0.14
CA ASP A 181 20.22 12.00 -0.09
C ASP A 181 20.82 12.11 1.32
N MET A 182 20.00 11.92 2.35
CA MET A 182 20.44 11.92 3.75
C MET A 182 20.87 10.53 4.24
N LEU A 183 20.66 9.49 3.46
CA LEU A 183 21.01 8.11 3.83
C LEU A 183 22.46 7.80 3.58
N THR A 184 23.10 7.11 4.51
CA THR A 184 24.39 6.46 4.27
C THR A 184 24.22 5.24 3.38
N GLU A 185 25.30 4.79 2.73
CA GLU A 185 25.29 3.57 1.93
C GLU A 185 24.81 2.34 2.70
N ALA A 186 25.21 2.21 3.97
CA ALA A 186 24.79 1.11 4.83
C ALA A 186 23.29 1.13 5.10
N GLN A 187 22.69 2.32 5.33
CA GLN A 187 21.27 2.49 5.53
C GLN A 187 20.48 2.20 4.25
N TRP A 188 20.97 2.68 3.11
CA TRP A 188 20.40 2.33 1.81
C TRP A 188 20.39 0.81 1.62
N LYS A 189 21.54 0.19 1.82
CA LYS A 189 21.68 -1.25 1.67
C LYS A 189 20.73 -2.01 2.59
N GLN A 190 20.61 -1.61 3.86
CA GLN A 190 19.72 -2.27 4.81
C GLN A 190 18.26 -2.24 4.35
N LEU A 191 17.77 -1.10 3.87
CA LEU A 191 16.40 -0.95 3.40
C LEU A 191 16.15 -1.72 2.10
N VAL A 192 17.06 -1.61 1.13
CA VAL A 192 16.95 -2.32 -0.15
C VAL A 192 17.03 -3.84 0.04
N ASP A 193 17.97 -4.30 0.89
CA ASP A 193 18.13 -5.72 1.19
C ASP A 193 16.87 -6.33 1.83
N ALA A 194 16.10 -5.54 2.57
CA ALA A 194 14.83 -6.02 3.14
C ALA A 194 13.82 -6.39 2.04
N TYR A 195 13.81 -5.67 0.94
CA TYR A 195 13.00 -6.01 -0.23
C TYR A 195 13.62 -7.12 -1.07
N VAL A 196 14.88 -6.97 -1.48
CA VAL A 196 15.56 -7.87 -2.43
C VAL A 196 15.71 -9.31 -1.90
N TYR A 197 15.89 -9.46 -0.59
CA TYR A 197 16.01 -10.78 0.03
C TYR A 197 14.78 -11.20 0.82
N GLY A 198 13.78 -10.35 0.89
CA GLY A 198 12.47 -10.67 1.45
C GLY A 198 11.55 -11.32 0.43
N PHE A 199 11.54 -10.77 -0.79
CA PHE A 199 10.78 -11.22 -1.95
C PHE A 199 11.72 -11.93 -2.97
#